data_e4368975fa13c2d43b614c8ff7c195af
#
_entry.id   e4368975fa13c2d43b614c8ff7c195af
#
_cell.length_a   1.000
_cell.length_b   1.000
_cell.length_c   1.000
_cell.angle_alpha   90.00
_cell.angle_beta   90.00
_cell.angle_gamma   90.00
#
_symmetry.space_group_name_H-M   'P 1'
#
loop_
_entity.id
_entity.type
_entity.pdbx_description
1 polymer ?
#
loop_
_entity_poly.entity_id
_entity_poly.type
_entity_poly.pdbx_seq_one_letter_code
_entity_poly.pdbx_strand_id
1 'polypeptide(L)'
;MKNWEEDDVITDYISNPVLNLIAELGSGNVTEELCQNLHLKIESAKQNIENEVEDYSEQRREIGKELKEKKRLVDDMKHNRKPYEENLRSARTALSQQLSDRYGTTVRVQIFADLFDVQEEEWKNAIEGRMGRLKHSLITEPQYAHEAAVLFRNMKQYENVDLINSKAIADSKPDCMEGSLYEAVKTQEAYVDVCLKRYLGHIIKCRSVEELEHRLRGRGTETEESIRERLAT
;
A
#
# COMPACT_ATOMS: atom_id res chain seq x y z
N MET A 1 -43.27 -10.77 -37.23
CA MET A 1 -42.23 -10.05 -36.44
C MET A 1 -42.24 -10.64 -35.03
N LYS A 2 -41.11 -11.07 -34.51
CA LYS A 2 -40.99 -11.43 -33.08
C LYS A 2 -41.33 -10.18 -32.26
N ASN A 3 -42.05 -10.35 -31.14
CA ASN A 3 -42.34 -9.28 -30.18
C ASN A 3 -41.04 -8.78 -29.57
N TRP A 4 -40.41 -7.81 -30.20
CA TRP A 4 -39.21 -7.14 -29.65
C TRP A 4 -39.56 -6.30 -28.41
N GLU A 5 -40.83 -5.98 -28.22
CA GLU A 5 -41.38 -5.25 -27.08
C GLU A 5 -41.32 -6.08 -25.75
N GLU A 6 -41.16 -7.42 -25.85
CA GLU A 6 -41.10 -8.33 -24.71
C GLU A 6 -39.67 -8.76 -24.40
N ASP A 7 -38.68 -8.23 -25.12
CA ASP A 7 -37.27 -8.56 -24.87
C ASP A 7 -36.64 -7.43 -24.03
N ASP A 8 -36.42 -7.72 -22.74
CA ASP A 8 -35.88 -6.77 -21.77
C ASP A 8 -34.54 -6.15 -22.23
N VAL A 9 -33.71 -6.92 -22.93
CA VAL A 9 -32.42 -6.42 -23.46
C VAL A 9 -32.63 -5.40 -24.56
N ILE A 10 -33.64 -5.59 -25.43
CA ILE A 10 -33.95 -4.64 -26.51
C ILE A 10 -34.58 -3.35 -25.94
N THR A 11 -35.46 -3.47 -24.96
CA THR A 11 -36.14 -2.32 -24.34
C THR A 11 -35.22 -1.43 -23.55
N ASP A 12 -34.15 -1.97 -22.99
CA ASP A 12 -33.14 -1.20 -22.25
C ASP A 12 -32.31 -0.26 -23.16
N TYR A 13 -32.06 -0.68 -24.41
CA TYR A 13 -31.20 0.07 -25.34
C TYR A 13 -31.97 0.79 -26.45
N ILE A 14 -33.16 0.29 -26.79
CA ILE A 14 -34.00 0.87 -27.87
C ILE A 14 -35.19 1.60 -27.25
N SER A 15 -35.15 2.92 -27.25
CA SER A 15 -36.23 3.76 -26.70
C SER A 15 -37.57 3.57 -27.42
N ASN A 16 -38.69 3.72 -26.71
CA ASN A 16 -40.04 3.66 -27.26
C ASN A 16 -40.26 4.48 -28.56
N PRO A 17 -39.63 5.69 -28.71
CA PRO A 17 -39.70 6.41 -29.99
C PRO A 17 -39.12 5.66 -31.18
N VAL A 18 -38.11 4.81 -30.99
CA VAL A 18 -37.53 3.99 -32.08
C VAL A 18 -38.46 2.83 -32.44
N LEU A 19 -39.06 2.19 -31.43
CA LEU A 19 -40.04 1.11 -31.65
C LEU A 19 -41.29 1.64 -32.40
N ASN A 20 -41.75 2.84 -32.08
CA ASN A 20 -42.86 3.51 -32.79
C ASN A 20 -42.51 3.77 -34.27
N LEU A 21 -41.30 4.25 -34.57
CA LEU A 21 -40.85 4.45 -35.95
C LEU A 21 -40.78 3.14 -36.74
N ILE A 22 -40.35 2.05 -36.09
CA ILE A 22 -40.33 0.71 -36.70
C ILE A 22 -41.75 0.22 -36.97
N ALA A 23 -42.71 0.45 -36.07
CA ALA A 23 -44.10 0.09 -36.24
C ALA A 23 -44.75 0.89 -37.39
N GLU A 24 -44.42 2.18 -37.51
CA GLU A 24 -44.89 3.06 -38.60
C GLU A 24 -44.39 2.60 -39.98
N LEU A 25 -43.13 2.21 -40.10
CA LEU A 25 -42.58 1.56 -41.29
C LEU A 25 -43.30 0.26 -41.61
N GLY A 26 -43.63 -0.55 -40.60
CA GLY A 26 -44.38 -1.81 -40.75
C GLY A 26 -45.81 -1.62 -41.23
N SER A 27 -46.42 -0.46 -41.04
CA SER A 27 -47.73 -0.10 -41.54
C SER A 27 -47.78 0.29 -43.03
N GLY A 28 -46.62 0.33 -43.70
CA GLY A 28 -46.51 0.65 -45.12
C GLY A 28 -46.27 2.13 -45.42
N ASN A 29 -46.12 2.97 -44.43
CA ASN A 29 -45.90 4.41 -44.57
C ASN A 29 -44.39 4.71 -44.66
N VAL A 30 -43.78 4.39 -45.79
CA VAL A 30 -42.32 4.53 -45.98
C VAL A 30 -42.00 5.86 -46.62
N THR A 31 -41.45 6.79 -45.83
CA THR A 31 -40.91 8.06 -46.35
C THR A 31 -39.39 8.10 -46.14
N GLU A 32 -38.69 8.83 -47.00
CA GLU A 32 -37.23 8.98 -46.90
C GLU A 32 -36.82 9.62 -45.54
N GLU A 33 -37.59 10.60 -45.05
CA GLU A 33 -37.37 11.26 -43.77
C GLU A 33 -37.52 10.29 -42.57
N LEU A 34 -38.53 9.38 -42.63
CA LEU A 34 -38.72 8.35 -41.60
C LEU A 34 -37.55 7.37 -41.55
N CYS A 35 -37.06 6.94 -42.72
CA CYS A 35 -35.90 6.05 -42.82
C CYS A 35 -34.62 6.71 -42.27
N GLN A 36 -34.38 7.98 -42.62
CA GLN A 36 -33.20 8.72 -42.12
C GLN A 36 -33.27 8.92 -40.59
N ASN A 37 -34.41 9.27 -40.03
CA ASN A 37 -34.62 9.46 -38.61
C ASN A 37 -34.40 8.13 -37.84
N LEU A 38 -34.94 7.02 -38.36
CA LEU A 38 -34.73 5.71 -37.78
C LEU A 38 -33.26 5.29 -37.81
N HIS A 39 -32.58 5.52 -38.94
CA HIS A 39 -31.16 5.24 -39.07
C HIS A 39 -30.31 5.99 -38.03
N LEU A 40 -30.52 7.31 -37.87
CA LEU A 40 -29.81 8.12 -36.89
C LEU A 40 -30.03 7.64 -35.45
N LYS A 41 -31.27 7.25 -35.12
CA LYS A 41 -31.59 6.76 -33.78
C LYS A 41 -30.97 5.38 -33.50
N ILE A 42 -30.90 4.49 -34.48
CA ILE A 42 -30.27 3.19 -34.37
C ILE A 42 -28.75 3.35 -34.23
N GLU A 43 -28.15 4.23 -35.02
CA GLU A 43 -26.69 4.51 -34.88
C GLU A 43 -26.36 5.11 -33.51
N SER A 44 -27.22 6.02 -33.01
CA SER A 44 -27.04 6.56 -31.64
C SER A 44 -27.16 5.49 -30.56
N ALA A 45 -28.12 4.57 -30.65
CA ALA A 45 -28.30 3.47 -29.73
C ALA A 45 -27.08 2.51 -29.78
N LYS A 46 -26.60 2.19 -30.98
CA LYS A 46 -25.42 1.39 -31.20
C LYS A 46 -24.18 2.00 -30.53
N GLN A 47 -23.95 3.31 -30.73
CA GLN A 47 -22.83 4.01 -30.12
C GLN A 47 -22.91 3.98 -28.58
N ASN A 48 -24.10 4.14 -28.01
CA ASN A 48 -24.28 4.05 -26.55
C ASN A 48 -23.93 2.65 -26.03
N ILE A 49 -24.37 1.60 -26.71
CA ILE A 49 -24.02 0.21 -26.36
C ILE A 49 -22.51 -0.02 -26.44
N GLU A 50 -21.87 0.45 -27.51
CA GLU A 50 -20.41 0.32 -27.68
C GLU A 50 -19.65 1.01 -26.54
N ASN A 51 -20.07 2.21 -26.14
CA ASN A 51 -19.47 2.95 -25.03
C ASN A 51 -19.65 2.19 -23.69
N GLU A 52 -20.85 1.69 -23.39
CA GLU A 52 -21.10 0.90 -22.18
C GLU A 52 -20.29 -0.39 -22.14
N VAL A 53 -20.14 -1.09 -23.26
CA VAL A 53 -19.33 -2.29 -23.36
C VAL A 53 -17.85 -1.98 -23.07
N GLU A 54 -17.36 -0.84 -23.54
CA GLU A 54 -16.00 -0.38 -23.26
C GLU A 54 -15.82 -0.08 -21.77
N ASP A 55 -16.74 0.68 -21.16
CA ASP A 55 -16.74 1.03 -19.73
C ASP A 55 -16.76 -0.24 -18.84
N TYR A 56 -17.66 -1.18 -19.12
CA TYR A 56 -17.72 -2.45 -18.38
C TYR A 56 -16.48 -3.31 -18.58
N SER A 57 -15.88 -3.26 -19.75
CA SER A 57 -14.62 -3.99 -20.04
C SER A 57 -13.48 -3.43 -19.22
N GLU A 58 -13.39 -2.12 -19.05
CA GLU A 58 -12.39 -1.45 -18.23
C GLU A 58 -12.59 -1.75 -16.74
N GLN A 59 -13.82 -1.59 -16.23
CA GLN A 59 -14.18 -1.95 -14.85
C GLN A 59 -13.83 -3.42 -14.54
N ARG A 60 -14.18 -4.35 -15.43
CA ARG A 60 -13.85 -5.77 -15.28
C ARG A 60 -12.34 -6.00 -15.19
N ARG A 61 -11.55 -5.26 -15.97
CA ARG A 61 -10.08 -5.36 -15.95
C ARG A 61 -9.51 -4.88 -14.63
N GLU A 62 -10.03 -3.78 -14.09
CA GLU A 62 -9.61 -3.22 -12.79
C GLU A 62 -9.96 -4.17 -11.64
N ILE A 63 -11.21 -4.61 -11.55
CA ILE A 63 -11.67 -5.57 -10.54
C ILE A 63 -10.85 -6.87 -10.64
N GLY A 64 -10.51 -7.31 -11.86
CA GLY A 64 -9.66 -8.48 -12.08
C GLY A 64 -8.26 -8.34 -11.49
N LYS A 65 -7.65 -7.14 -11.58
CA LYS A 65 -6.35 -6.84 -10.95
C LYS A 65 -6.46 -6.86 -9.43
N GLU A 66 -7.45 -6.19 -8.87
CA GLU A 66 -7.69 -6.17 -7.42
C GLU A 66 -7.94 -7.57 -6.86
N LEU A 67 -8.75 -8.37 -7.54
CA LEU A 67 -9.04 -9.74 -7.13
C LEU A 67 -7.79 -10.62 -7.13
N LYS A 68 -6.92 -10.47 -8.13
CA LYS A 68 -5.65 -11.18 -8.20
C LYS A 68 -4.74 -10.82 -7.03
N GLU A 69 -4.64 -9.53 -6.70
CA GLU A 69 -3.86 -9.06 -5.57
C GLU A 69 -4.40 -9.58 -4.23
N LYS A 70 -5.72 -9.47 -4.00
CA LYS A 70 -6.36 -10.00 -2.79
C LYS A 70 -6.17 -11.51 -2.62
N LYS A 71 -6.31 -12.27 -3.71
CA LYS A 71 -6.07 -13.73 -3.69
C LYS A 71 -4.63 -14.05 -3.31
N ARG A 72 -3.65 -13.29 -3.83
CA ARG A 72 -2.24 -13.47 -3.49
C ARG A 72 -1.97 -13.18 -2.01
N LEU A 73 -2.51 -12.08 -1.48
CA LEU A 73 -2.38 -11.75 -0.05
C LEU A 73 -2.94 -12.86 0.85
N VAL A 74 -4.11 -13.39 0.51
CA VAL A 74 -4.71 -14.52 1.23
C VAL A 74 -3.84 -15.78 1.16
N ASP A 75 -3.24 -16.06 0.01
CA ASP A 75 -2.32 -17.21 -0.14
C ASP A 75 -1.04 -17.03 0.69
N ASP A 76 -0.45 -15.84 0.68
CA ASP A 76 0.69 -15.53 1.53
C ASP A 76 0.37 -15.72 3.02
N MET A 77 -0.81 -15.27 3.47
CA MET A 77 -1.27 -15.47 4.86
C MET A 77 -1.45 -16.96 5.20
N LYS A 78 -2.06 -17.75 4.30
CA LYS A 78 -2.24 -19.21 4.50
C LYS A 78 -0.92 -19.96 4.65
N HIS A 79 0.14 -19.47 4.02
CA HIS A 79 1.48 -20.07 4.09
C HIS A 79 2.40 -19.41 5.14
N ASN A 80 1.83 -18.67 6.10
CA ASN A 80 2.58 -17.92 7.11
C ASN A 80 3.63 -16.94 6.53
N ARG A 81 3.46 -16.53 5.28
CA ARG A 81 4.28 -15.48 4.68
C ARG A 81 3.63 -14.12 4.99
N LYS A 82 4.43 -13.13 5.39
CA LYS A 82 3.92 -11.78 5.62
C LYS A 82 3.34 -11.22 4.31
N PRO A 83 2.07 -10.81 4.29
CA PRO A 83 1.44 -10.28 3.07
C PRO A 83 1.91 -8.86 2.82
N TYR A 84 2.74 -8.68 1.79
CA TYR A 84 3.18 -7.36 1.36
C TYR A 84 2.51 -6.96 0.05
N GLU A 85 2.19 -5.69 -0.07
CA GLU A 85 1.68 -5.11 -1.30
C GLU A 85 2.66 -5.31 -2.46
N GLU A 86 2.14 -5.48 -3.68
CA GLU A 86 2.96 -5.68 -4.88
C GLU A 86 3.90 -4.52 -5.13
N ASN A 87 3.47 -3.29 -4.84
CA ASN A 87 4.27 -2.08 -4.98
C ASN A 87 5.56 -2.15 -4.13
N LEU A 88 5.45 -2.57 -2.86
CA LEU A 88 6.59 -2.74 -1.95
C LEU A 88 7.55 -3.84 -2.44
N ARG A 89 7.02 -4.96 -2.91
CA ARG A 89 7.83 -6.07 -3.45
C ARG A 89 8.57 -5.68 -4.71
N SER A 90 7.88 -5.00 -5.61
CA SER A 90 8.47 -4.51 -6.88
C SER A 90 9.54 -3.46 -6.60
N ALA A 91 9.30 -2.53 -5.68
CA ALA A 91 10.29 -1.54 -5.25
C ALA A 91 11.54 -2.19 -4.66
N ARG A 92 11.37 -3.19 -3.77
CA ARG A 92 12.47 -3.97 -3.21
C ARG A 92 13.31 -4.63 -4.28
N THR A 93 12.67 -5.31 -5.22
CA THR A 93 13.37 -6.04 -6.29
C THR A 93 14.11 -5.09 -7.21
N ALA A 94 13.47 -4.01 -7.65
CA ALA A 94 14.06 -3.02 -8.53
C ALA A 94 15.26 -2.30 -7.88
N LEU A 95 15.14 -1.91 -6.61
CA LEU A 95 16.24 -1.26 -5.89
C LEU A 95 17.41 -2.21 -5.64
N SER A 96 17.13 -3.48 -5.27
CA SER A 96 18.17 -4.51 -5.10
C SER A 96 18.93 -4.75 -6.39
N GLN A 97 18.23 -4.82 -7.53
CA GLN A 97 18.86 -5.01 -8.84
C GLN A 97 19.76 -3.83 -9.20
N GLN A 98 19.25 -2.59 -9.09
CA GLN A 98 20.05 -1.39 -9.42
C GLN A 98 21.31 -1.24 -8.56
N LEU A 99 21.20 -1.55 -7.25
CA LEU A 99 22.36 -1.56 -6.37
C LEU A 99 23.35 -2.65 -6.76
N SER A 100 22.87 -3.85 -7.07
CA SER A 100 23.72 -4.97 -7.45
C SER A 100 24.47 -4.68 -8.76
N ASP A 101 23.80 -4.09 -9.74
CA ASP A 101 24.39 -3.67 -11.01
C ASP A 101 25.48 -2.61 -10.79
N ARG A 102 25.22 -1.67 -9.86
CA ARG A 102 26.18 -0.58 -9.58
C ARG A 102 27.43 -1.03 -8.84
N TYR A 103 27.28 -1.98 -7.92
CA TYR A 103 28.42 -2.48 -7.11
C TYR A 103 29.09 -3.73 -7.71
N GLY A 104 28.50 -4.32 -8.76
CA GLY A 104 29.02 -5.57 -9.36
C GLY A 104 28.93 -6.78 -8.42
N THR A 105 28.10 -6.72 -7.39
CA THR A 105 27.89 -7.77 -6.40
C THR A 105 26.43 -7.82 -5.97
N THR A 106 25.98 -8.94 -5.44
CA THR A 106 24.62 -9.08 -4.95
C THR A 106 24.40 -8.22 -3.71
N VAL A 107 23.60 -7.14 -3.85
CA VAL A 107 23.19 -6.27 -2.74
C VAL A 107 21.75 -6.59 -2.35
N ARG A 108 21.54 -6.94 -1.07
CA ARG A 108 20.21 -7.28 -0.56
C ARG A 108 19.50 -6.03 -0.04
N VAL A 109 18.32 -5.77 -0.60
CA VAL A 109 17.34 -4.85 -0.05
C VAL A 109 16.23 -5.69 0.58
N GLN A 110 15.89 -5.41 1.82
CA GLN A 110 14.94 -6.22 2.59
C GLN A 110 13.82 -5.34 3.13
N ILE A 111 12.70 -5.97 3.51
CA ILE A 111 11.61 -5.28 4.21
C ILE A 111 11.94 -5.35 5.70
N PHE A 112 11.87 -4.22 6.39
CA PHE A 112 12.33 -4.10 7.77
C PHE A 112 11.63 -5.09 8.70
N ALA A 113 10.34 -5.33 8.53
CA ALA A 113 9.58 -6.30 9.31
C ALA A 113 10.07 -7.76 9.18
N ASP A 114 10.82 -8.11 8.13
CA ASP A 114 11.33 -9.47 7.93
C ASP A 114 12.63 -9.73 8.70
N LEU A 115 13.21 -8.70 9.32
CA LEU A 115 14.53 -8.73 9.91
C LEU A 115 14.53 -8.78 11.44
N PHE A 116 13.37 -8.78 12.06
CA PHE A 116 13.25 -8.91 13.51
C PHE A 116 11.98 -9.67 13.91
N ASP A 117 12.03 -10.27 15.09
CA ASP A 117 10.92 -10.99 15.71
C ASP A 117 10.57 -10.38 17.06
N VAL A 118 9.26 -10.36 17.37
CA VAL A 118 8.77 -9.98 18.70
C VAL A 118 8.85 -11.22 19.60
N GLN A 119 9.58 -11.13 20.70
CA GLN A 119 9.76 -12.22 21.65
C GLN A 119 8.70 -12.22 22.75
N GLU A 120 8.22 -11.05 23.15
CA GLU A 120 7.19 -10.88 24.18
C GLU A 120 5.84 -10.55 23.52
N GLU A 121 4.95 -11.55 23.39
CA GLU A 121 3.67 -11.43 22.69
C GLU A 121 2.77 -10.35 23.30
N GLU A 122 2.84 -10.11 24.61
CA GLU A 122 2.07 -9.05 25.29
C GLU A 122 2.36 -7.65 24.73
N TRP A 123 3.56 -7.40 24.24
CA TRP A 123 3.97 -6.10 23.68
C TRP A 123 3.83 -5.99 22.17
N LYS A 124 3.41 -7.04 21.52
CA LYS A 124 3.29 -7.09 20.06
C LYS A 124 2.43 -5.96 19.50
N ASN A 125 1.25 -5.75 20.07
CA ASN A 125 0.35 -4.69 19.62
C ASN A 125 0.95 -3.28 19.83
N ALA A 126 1.69 -3.06 20.92
CA ALA A 126 2.37 -1.80 21.19
C ALA A 126 3.52 -1.56 20.20
N ILE A 127 4.32 -2.60 19.93
CA ILE A 127 5.39 -2.56 18.93
C ILE A 127 4.82 -2.32 17.53
N GLU A 128 3.78 -3.06 17.15
CA GLU A 128 3.10 -2.92 15.87
C GLU A 128 2.52 -1.51 15.67
N GLY A 129 1.85 -0.99 16.69
CA GLY A 129 1.30 0.37 16.69
C GLY A 129 2.39 1.44 16.60
N ARG A 130 3.49 1.27 17.34
CA ARG A 130 4.62 2.20 17.30
C ARG A 130 5.36 2.18 15.98
N MET A 131 5.59 1.00 15.44
CA MET A 131 6.29 0.84 14.16
C MET A 131 5.43 1.30 12.97
N GLY A 132 4.11 1.10 13.05
CA GLY A 132 3.17 1.56 12.01
C GLY A 132 3.65 1.23 10.59
N ARG A 133 3.72 2.24 9.72
CA ARG A 133 4.22 2.10 8.34
C ARG A 133 5.70 1.75 8.25
N LEU A 134 6.49 2.13 9.26
CA LEU A 134 7.93 1.93 9.25
C LEU A 134 8.33 0.44 9.11
N LYS A 135 7.54 -0.48 9.66
CA LYS A 135 7.78 -1.92 9.50
C LYS A 135 7.74 -2.40 8.04
N HIS A 136 7.02 -1.68 7.17
CA HIS A 136 6.94 -1.95 5.73
C HIS A 136 7.95 -1.13 4.91
N SER A 137 8.90 -0.47 5.55
CA SER A 137 9.95 0.24 4.83
C SER A 137 11.03 -0.71 4.31
N LEU A 138 11.65 -0.33 3.22
CA LEU A 138 12.85 -0.98 2.72
C LEU A 138 14.06 -0.61 3.56
N ILE A 139 15.00 -1.51 3.67
CA ILE A 139 16.28 -1.29 4.36
C ILE A 139 17.39 -2.06 3.65
N THR A 140 18.59 -1.54 3.70
CA THR A 140 19.81 -2.21 3.25
C THR A 140 20.95 -1.97 4.25
N GLU A 141 22.06 -2.69 4.12
CA GLU A 141 23.23 -2.48 4.94
C GLU A 141 23.75 -1.04 4.87
N PRO A 142 24.33 -0.50 5.96
CA PRO A 142 24.76 0.92 6.03
C PRO A 142 25.72 1.36 4.92
N GLN A 143 26.57 0.47 4.43
CA GLN A 143 27.53 0.76 3.35
C GLN A 143 26.84 1.09 2.01
N TYR A 144 25.63 0.58 1.77
CA TYR A 144 24.85 0.83 0.56
C TYR A 144 23.77 1.89 0.74
N ALA A 145 23.49 2.31 1.99
CA ALA A 145 22.33 3.15 2.32
C ALA A 145 22.31 4.51 1.61
N HIS A 146 23.48 5.13 1.43
CA HIS A 146 23.58 6.41 0.72
C HIS A 146 23.17 6.26 -0.74
N GLU A 147 23.76 5.28 -1.45
CA GLU A 147 23.46 5.03 -2.85
C GLU A 147 22.02 4.54 -3.05
N ALA A 148 21.53 3.71 -2.13
CA ALA A 148 20.13 3.29 -2.11
C ALA A 148 19.19 4.50 -2.07
N ALA A 149 19.48 5.49 -1.22
CA ALA A 149 18.65 6.72 -1.12
C ALA A 149 18.71 7.55 -2.42
N VAL A 150 19.87 7.64 -3.06
CA VAL A 150 20.04 8.35 -4.35
C VAL A 150 19.24 7.68 -5.47
N LEU A 151 19.35 6.36 -5.59
CA LEU A 151 18.63 5.58 -6.60
C LEU A 151 17.13 5.62 -6.35
N PHE A 152 16.72 5.39 -5.09
CA PHE A 152 15.31 5.34 -4.72
C PHE A 152 14.57 6.65 -4.95
N ARG A 153 15.23 7.81 -4.76
CA ARG A 153 14.66 9.14 -5.07
C ARG A 153 14.21 9.27 -6.54
N ASN A 154 14.89 8.56 -7.45
CA ASN A 154 14.56 8.58 -8.87
C ASN A 154 13.45 7.59 -9.26
N MET A 155 13.05 6.71 -8.35
CA MET A 155 12.04 5.67 -8.57
C MET A 155 10.63 6.16 -8.21
N LYS A 156 10.17 7.24 -8.86
CA LYS A 156 8.91 7.95 -8.56
C LYS A 156 7.65 7.09 -8.63
N GLN A 157 7.69 5.97 -9.36
CA GLN A 157 6.58 5.02 -9.45
C GLN A 157 6.26 4.32 -8.11
N TYR A 158 7.13 4.44 -7.09
CA TYR A 158 6.99 3.83 -5.78
C TYR A 158 6.75 4.86 -4.66
N GLU A 159 5.90 5.84 -4.90
CA GLU A 159 5.65 7.01 -4.01
C GLU A 159 5.22 6.64 -2.58
N ASN A 160 4.56 5.48 -2.40
CA ASN A 160 4.06 5.03 -1.10
C ASN A 160 5.01 4.07 -0.35
N VAL A 161 6.22 3.90 -0.86
CA VAL A 161 7.24 3.04 -0.23
C VAL A 161 8.28 3.91 0.46
N ASP A 162 8.61 3.56 1.70
CA ASP A 162 9.62 4.26 2.49
C ASP A 162 10.95 3.48 2.47
N LEU A 163 12.07 4.20 2.56
CA LEU A 163 13.42 3.63 2.70
C LEU A 163 14.08 4.12 3.99
N ILE A 164 14.52 3.20 4.83
CA ILE A 164 15.26 3.51 6.06
C ILE A 164 16.71 3.82 5.73
N ASN A 165 17.20 4.97 6.16
CA ASN A 165 18.62 5.32 6.07
C ASN A 165 19.40 4.68 7.24
N SER A 166 19.76 3.42 7.09
CA SER A 166 20.47 2.63 8.10
C SER A 166 21.82 3.25 8.48
N LYS A 167 22.53 3.92 7.56
CA LYS A 167 23.79 4.59 7.84
C LYS A 167 23.61 5.80 8.76
N ALA A 168 22.66 6.69 8.45
CA ALA A 168 22.41 7.87 9.29
C ALA A 168 21.98 7.47 10.72
N ILE A 169 21.20 6.38 10.83
CA ILE A 169 20.82 5.85 12.16
C ILE A 169 22.05 5.26 12.88
N ALA A 170 22.89 4.50 12.20
CA ALA A 170 24.09 3.94 12.79
C ALA A 170 25.08 5.03 13.25
N ASP A 171 25.24 6.08 12.46
CA ASP A 171 26.11 7.21 12.79
C ASP A 171 25.60 8.01 14.02
N SER A 172 24.31 7.98 14.29
CA SER A 172 23.68 8.62 15.45
C SER A 172 23.92 7.86 16.79
N LYS A 173 24.41 6.63 16.73
CA LYS A 173 24.69 5.76 17.89
C LYS A 173 23.56 5.74 18.93
N PRO A 174 22.34 5.33 18.54
CA PRO A 174 21.21 5.37 19.45
C PRO A 174 21.45 4.44 20.66
N ASP A 175 21.10 4.94 21.83
CA ASP A 175 21.05 4.19 23.08
C ASP A 175 19.66 3.61 23.33
N CYS A 176 19.51 2.83 24.37
CA CYS A 176 18.23 2.32 24.83
C CYS A 176 18.11 2.41 26.35
N MET A 177 16.90 2.62 26.81
CA MET A 177 16.55 2.66 28.22
C MET A 177 16.18 1.25 28.70
N GLU A 178 16.52 0.94 29.92
CA GLU A 178 16.08 -0.29 30.60
C GLU A 178 14.55 -0.31 30.69
N GLY A 179 13.96 -1.48 30.42
CA GLY A 179 12.51 -1.67 30.38
C GLY A 179 11.85 -1.11 29.11
N SER A 180 12.60 -0.79 28.06
CA SER A 180 12.04 -0.30 26.80
C SER A 180 11.43 -1.41 25.93
N LEU A 181 10.59 -1.03 24.97
CA LEU A 181 10.03 -1.95 23.98
C LEU A 181 11.11 -2.64 23.12
N TYR A 182 12.30 -2.06 23.05
CA TYR A 182 13.43 -2.67 22.36
C TYR A 182 13.78 -4.05 22.93
N GLU A 183 13.67 -4.26 24.26
CA GLU A 183 13.98 -5.53 24.89
C GLU A 183 13.04 -6.68 24.48
N ALA A 184 11.83 -6.33 24.01
CA ALA A 184 10.83 -7.28 23.57
C ALA A 184 11.02 -7.75 22.12
N VAL A 185 12.05 -7.27 21.41
CA VAL A 185 12.34 -7.64 20.02
C VAL A 185 13.74 -8.26 19.90
N LYS A 186 13.92 -9.08 18.87
CA LYS A 186 15.20 -9.72 18.55
C LYS A 186 15.48 -9.70 17.06
N THR A 187 16.71 -9.44 16.69
CA THR A 187 17.21 -9.53 15.32
C THR A 187 18.58 -10.24 15.28
N GLN A 188 18.93 -10.73 14.10
CA GLN A 188 20.26 -11.31 13.85
C GLN A 188 21.20 -10.29 13.16
N GLU A 189 20.65 -9.20 12.65
CA GLU A 189 21.37 -8.21 11.85
C GLU A 189 21.77 -7.00 12.70
N ALA A 190 23.07 -6.76 12.84
CA ALA A 190 23.60 -5.67 13.70
C ALA A 190 23.07 -4.28 13.29
N TYR A 191 22.91 -4.00 12.00
CA TYR A 191 22.39 -2.71 11.54
C TYR A 191 20.89 -2.55 11.81
N VAL A 192 20.14 -3.65 11.84
CA VAL A 192 18.73 -3.68 12.22
C VAL A 192 18.57 -3.44 13.71
N ASP A 193 19.45 -4.03 14.53
CA ASP A 193 19.51 -3.83 15.98
C ASP A 193 19.63 -2.34 16.33
N VAL A 194 20.54 -1.65 15.67
CA VAL A 194 20.72 -0.20 15.84
C VAL A 194 19.45 0.58 15.43
N CYS A 195 18.76 0.17 14.36
CA CYS A 195 17.50 0.77 13.97
C CYS A 195 16.40 0.52 15.02
N LEU A 196 16.31 -0.69 15.56
CA LEU A 196 15.35 -1.04 16.62
C LEU A 196 15.59 -0.21 17.88
N LYS A 197 16.85 -0.03 18.31
CA LYS A 197 17.22 0.88 19.40
C LYS A 197 16.70 2.30 19.15
N ARG A 198 16.92 2.84 17.95
CA ARG A 198 16.44 4.18 17.57
C ARG A 198 14.93 4.33 17.67
N TYR A 199 14.15 3.32 17.27
CA TYR A 199 12.70 3.41 17.19
C TYR A 199 11.97 2.97 18.46
N LEU A 200 12.53 2.03 19.20
CA LEU A 200 11.88 1.40 20.36
C LEU A 200 12.63 1.64 21.69
N GLY A 201 13.91 2.03 21.64
CA GLY A 201 14.79 2.11 22.80
C GLY A 201 14.38 3.14 23.86
N HIS A 202 13.59 4.16 23.51
CA HIS A 202 13.12 5.18 24.44
C HIS A 202 11.63 5.05 24.80
N ILE A 203 10.98 3.95 24.45
CA ILE A 203 9.59 3.67 24.76
C ILE A 203 9.52 2.64 25.86
N ILE A 204 9.17 3.08 27.05
CA ILE A 204 9.15 2.24 28.24
C ILE A 204 7.89 1.39 28.30
N LYS A 205 8.06 0.12 28.61
CA LYS A 205 6.97 -0.84 28.85
C LYS A 205 6.31 -0.50 30.20
N CYS A 206 4.98 -0.24 30.18
CA CYS A 206 4.17 -0.03 31.38
C CYS A 206 2.90 -0.86 31.26
N ARG A 207 2.58 -1.65 32.28
CA ARG A 207 1.40 -2.53 32.28
C ARG A 207 0.15 -1.88 32.88
N SER A 208 0.35 -0.81 33.65
CA SER A 208 -0.75 -0.06 34.27
C SER A 208 -0.47 1.43 34.28
N VAL A 209 -1.54 2.21 34.50
CA VAL A 209 -1.45 3.67 34.63
C VAL A 209 -0.65 4.04 35.88
N GLU A 210 -0.83 3.29 36.96
CA GLU A 210 -0.11 3.51 38.23
C GLU A 210 1.39 3.30 38.06
N GLU A 211 1.79 2.27 37.31
CA GLU A 211 3.22 2.04 36.98
C GLU A 211 3.78 3.22 36.16
N LEU A 212 3.01 3.71 35.19
CA LEU A 212 3.40 4.86 34.39
C LEU A 212 3.60 6.10 35.27
N GLU A 213 2.63 6.39 36.15
CA GLU A 213 2.72 7.54 37.07
C GLU A 213 3.90 7.41 38.03
N HIS A 214 4.14 6.22 38.56
CA HIS A 214 5.30 5.98 39.44
C HIS A 214 6.62 6.23 38.73
N ARG A 215 6.77 5.76 37.49
CA ARG A 215 7.95 5.99 36.65
C ARG A 215 8.12 7.45 36.25
N LEU A 216 7.04 8.18 35.98
CA LEU A 216 7.07 9.60 35.70
C LEU A 216 7.50 10.41 36.93
N ARG A 217 7.00 10.07 38.13
CA ARG A 217 7.41 10.73 39.39
C ARG A 217 8.86 10.43 39.75
N GLY A 218 9.35 9.20 39.54
CA GLY A 218 10.76 8.83 39.78
C GLY A 218 11.74 9.54 38.82
N ARG A 219 11.30 9.91 37.62
CA ARG A 219 12.10 10.72 36.69
C ARG A 219 12.05 12.23 36.97
N GLY A 220 11.03 12.69 37.67
CA GLY A 220 10.85 14.12 38.00
C GLY A 220 11.96 14.70 38.86
N THR A 221 12.73 13.83 39.55
CA THR A 221 13.90 14.26 40.33
C THR A 221 15.21 14.35 39.54
N GLU A 222 15.31 13.58 38.40
CA GLU A 222 16.52 13.63 37.54
C GLU A 222 16.33 14.49 36.27
N THR A 223 15.09 14.69 35.82
CA THR A 223 14.80 15.30 34.50
C THR A 223 14.59 16.82 34.56
N GLU A 224 14.29 17.44 35.70
CA GLU A 224 14.20 18.92 35.78
C GLU A 224 15.54 19.60 35.56
N GLU A 225 16.64 19.02 36.01
CA GLU A 225 17.99 19.51 35.75
C GLU A 225 18.41 19.29 34.29
N SER A 226 18.16 18.08 33.74
CA SER A 226 18.57 17.75 32.37
C SER A 226 17.73 18.42 31.28
N ILE A 227 16.46 18.73 31.55
CA ILE A 227 15.60 19.53 30.66
C ILE A 227 16.00 21.02 30.72
N ARG A 228 16.36 21.55 31.87
CA ARG A 228 16.90 22.90 31.99
C ARG A 228 18.23 23.10 31.27
N GLU A 229 19.13 22.10 31.32
CA GLU A 229 20.40 22.14 30.57
C GLU A 229 20.22 22.09 29.06
N ARG A 230 19.22 21.33 28.53
CA ARG A 230 18.92 21.26 27.10
C ARG A 230 18.16 22.44 26.53
N LEU A 231 17.50 23.24 27.38
CA LEU A 231 16.81 24.47 26.98
C LEU A 231 17.69 25.70 27.15
N ALA A 232 18.88 25.57 27.77
CA ALA A 232 19.85 26.64 27.99
C ALA A 232 21.01 26.64 26.96
N THR A 233 20.97 25.74 25.97
CA THR A 233 21.92 25.69 24.84
C THR A 233 21.17 25.88 23.53
#